data_5f9bdae0683b1152d0734da3f71be053
#
_entry.id   5f9bdae0683b1152d0734da3f71be053
#
_cell.length_a   1.000
_cell.length_b   1.000
_cell.length_c   1.000
_cell.angle_alpha   90.00
_cell.angle_beta   90.00
_cell.angle_gamma   90.00
#
_symmetry.space_group_name_H-M   'P 1'
#
loop_
_entity.id
_entity.type
_entity.pdbx_description
1 polymer ?
#
loop_
_entity_poly.entity_id
_entity_poly.type
_entity_poly.pdbx_seq_one_letter_code
_entity_poly.pdbx_strand_id
1 'polypeptide(L)'
;MDIFAGSGIIGFEAASRGAKNVTFVEINKRYLNKIISNSKNFNYDQFNFMARDAHRFIKKSENFDIIFADPPYQLYNLDIFVKNALKKLNKGGMLIIECSSKETLEGFDKIAKFGDTNLLYWKV
;
A
#
# COMPACT_ATOMS: atom_id res chain seq x y z
N MET A 1 -5.07 -2.12 2.69
CA MET A 1 -4.05 -2.88 1.93
C MET A 1 -2.72 -2.17 2.04
N ASP A 2 -1.65 -2.93 2.26
CA ASP A 2 -0.25 -2.50 2.22
C ASP A 2 0.38 -3.15 0.98
N ILE A 3 0.57 -2.37 -0.07
CA ILE A 3 1.07 -2.84 -1.36
C ILE A 3 2.47 -2.29 -1.62
N PHE A 4 3.37 -3.11 -2.17
CA PHE A 4 4.83 -3.00 -2.05
C PHE A 4 5.28 -3.12 -0.59
N ALA A 5 4.74 -4.09 0.12
CA ALA A 5 4.73 -4.12 1.58
C ALA A 5 6.11 -4.19 2.24
N GLY A 6 7.14 -4.70 1.56
CA GLY A 6 8.51 -4.80 2.09
C GLY A 6 8.58 -5.52 3.43
N SER A 7 8.79 -4.79 4.53
CA SER A 7 8.79 -5.33 5.89
C SER A 7 7.40 -5.54 6.49
N GLY A 8 6.36 -4.98 5.86
CA GLY A 8 4.98 -5.05 6.35
C GLY A 8 4.66 -4.12 7.51
N ILE A 9 5.55 -3.18 7.84
CA ILE A 9 5.40 -2.32 9.03
C ILE A 9 4.11 -1.50 9.00
N ILE A 10 3.69 -1.02 7.83
CA ILE A 10 2.47 -0.22 7.68
C ILE A 10 1.23 -1.08 7.89
N GLY A 11 1.18 -2.26 7.30
CA GLY A 11 0.06 -3.18 7.50
C GLY A 11 -0.06 -3.66 8.94
N PHE A 12 1.05 -3.94 9.61
CA PHE A 12 1.06 -4.29 11.04
C PHE A 12 0.58 -3.13 11.92
N GLU A 13 0.99 -1.91 11.62
CA GLU A 13 0.50 -0.71 12.32
C GLU A 13 -1.00 -0.52 12.11
N ALA A 14 -1.49 -0.73 10.90
CA ALA A 14 -2.92 -0.69 10.62
C ALA A 14 -3.71 -1.73 11.46
N ALA A 15 -3.20 -2.95 11.55
CA ALA A 15 -3.80 -3.99 12.40
C ALA A 15 -3.82 -3.58 13.87
N SER A 16 -2.73 -3.03 14.40
CA SER A 16 -2.63 -2.57 15.80
C SER A 16 -3.60 -1.43 16.12
N ARG A 17 -3.98 -0.66 15.11
CA ARG A 17 -4.94 0.46 15.20
C ARG A 17 -6.38 0.06 14.89
N GLY A 18 -6.66 -1.23 14.74
CA GLY A 18 -8.02 -1.76 14.62
C GLY A 18 -8.52 -1.96 13.19
N ALA A 19 -7.63 -2.05 12.20
CA ALA A 19 -8.04 -2.49 10.86
C ALA A 19 -8.66 -3.89 10.95
N LYS A 20 -9.83 -4.10 10.35
CA LYS A 20 -10.52 -5.40 10.39
C LYS A 20 -9.82 -6.45 9.55
N ASN A 21 -9.28 -6.06 8.40
CA ASN A 21 -8.55 -6.92 7.48
C ASN A 21 -7.33 -6.18 6.96
N VAL A 22 -6.20 -6.86 6.86
CA VAL A 22 -4.98 -6.31 6.27
C VAL A 22 -4.47 -7.25 5.19
N THR A 23 -4.34 -6.74 3.98
CA THR A 23 -3.75 -7.46 2.85
C THR A 23 -2.37 -6.90 2.55
N PHE A 24 -1.36 -7.77 2.63
CA PHE A 24 0.00 -7.48 2.21
C PHE A 24 0.21 -7.97 0.79
N VAL A 25 0.72 -7.11 -0.08
CA VAL A 25 1.13 -7.46 -1.45
C VAL A 25 2.61 -7.20 -1.62
N GLU A 26 3.39 -8.25 -1.83
CA GLU A 26 4.84 -8.20 -1.96
C GLU A 26 5.30 -9.25 -2.98
N ILE A 27 6.02 -8.80 -4.01
CA ILE A 27 6.52 -9.72 -5.05
C ILE A 27 7.74 -10.53 -4.58
N ASN A 28 8.54 -9.96 -3.68
CA ASN A 28 9.72 -10.65 -3.14
C ASN A 28 9.29 -11.65 -2.08
N LYS A 29 9.40 -12.93 -2.41
CA LYS A 29 9.00 -14.04 -1.52
C LYS A 29 9.76 -14.05 -0.19
N ARG A 30 11.03 -13.63 -0.15
CA ARG A 30 11.79 -13.55 1.11
C ARG A 30 11.18 -12.52 2.05
N TYR A 31 10.81 -11.35 1.53
CA TYR A 31 10.15 -10.31 2.33
C TYR A 31 8.76 -10.76 2.77
N LEU A 32 7.98 -11.36 1.87
CA LEU A 32 6.66 -11.88 2.22
C LEU A 32 6.74 -12.96 3.30
N ASN A 33 7.70 -13.88 3.22
CA ASN A 33 7.90 -14.90 4.24
C ASN A 33 8.27 -14.31 5.62
N LYS A 34 9.04 -13.22 5.65
CA LYS A 34 9.29 -12.47 6.89
C LYS A 34 8.04 -11.83 7.45
N ILE A 35 7.20 -11.25 6.59
CA ILE A 35 5.89 -10.70 7.00
C ILE A 35 5.03 -11.82 7.60
N ILE A 36 4.92 -12.96 6.93
CA ILE A 36 4.16 -14.11 7.44
C ILE A 36 4.69 -14.59 8.79
N SER A 37 6.01 -14.70 8.94
CA SER A 37 6.63 -15.09 10.21
C SER A 37 6.32 -14.08 11.32
N ASN A 38 6.47 -12.79 11.05
CA ASN A 38 6.21 -11.73 12.01
C ASN A 38 4.72 -11.62 12.38
N SER A 39 3.82 -11.96 11.47
CA SER A 39 2.37 -11.93 11.71
C SER A 39 1.93 -12.85 12.85
N LYS A 40 2.69 -13.91 13.11
CA LYS A 40 2.42 -14.87 14.20
C LYS A 40 2.56 -14.26 15.60
N ASN A 41 3.26 -13.12 15.71
CA ASN A 41 3.41 -12.37 16.96
C ASN A 41 2.21 -11.48 17.30
N PHE A 42 1.25 -11.36 16.38
CA PHE A 42 0.04 -10.59 16.55
C PHE A 42 -1.12 -11.50 16.93
N ASN A 43 -1.92 -11.09 17.91
CA ASN A 43 -3.21 -11.72 18.18
C ASN A 43 -4.27 -11.21 17.20
N TYR A 44 -4.10 -11.59 15.92
CA TYR A 44 -4.88 -11.10 14.80
C TYR A 44 -4.86 -12.15 13.68
N ASP A 45 -6.01 -12.56 13.19
CA ASP A 45 -6.19 -13.65 12.23
C ASP A 45 -6.68 -13.20 10.84
N GLN A 46 -6.85 -11.90 10.62
CA GLN A 46 -7.38 -11.33 9.38
C GLN A 46 -6.29 -10.77 8.45
N PHE A 47 -5.11 -11.39 8.46
CA PHE A 47 -4.04 -11.11 7.50
C PHE A 47 -4.21 -11.93 6.22
N ASN A 48 -4.05 -11.26 5.08
CA ASN A 48 -3.96 -11.88 3.76
C ASN A 48 -2.58 -11.58 3.17
N PHE A 49 -1.93 -12.59 2.58
CA PHE A 49 -0.58 -12.47 2.03
C PHE A 49 -0.59 -12.83 0.54
N MET A 50 -0.17 -11.88 -0.31
CA MET A 50 -0.20 -12.01 -1.76
C MET A 50 1.20 -11.86 -2.36
N ALA A 51 1.78 -12.98 -2.83
CA ALA A 51 3.02 -12.98 -3.61
C ALA A 51 2.69 -12.59 -5.07
N ARG A 52 2.49 -11.33 -5.34
CA ARG A 52 2.04 -10.80 -6.64
C ARG A 52 2.75 -9.50 -6.99
N ASP A 53 2.88 -9.26 -8.29
CA ASP A 53 3.22 -7.94 -8.82
C ASP A 53 2.10 -6.94 -8.50
N ALA A 54 2.47 -5.77 -7.97
CA ALA A 54 1.51 -4.77 -7.50
C ALA A 54 0.59 -4.25 -8.61
N HIS A 55 1.13 -3.97 -9.81
CA HIS A 55 0.33 -3.48 -10.95
C HIS A 55 -0.69 -4.52 -11.45
N ARG A 56 -0.30 -5.79 -11.44
CA ARG A 56 -1.19 -6.88 -11.84
C ARG A 56 -2.25 -7.14 -10.77
N PHE A 57 -1.85 -7.08 -9.50
CA PHE A 57 -2.76 -7.31 -8.39
C PHE A 57 -3.83 -6.23 -8.32
N ILE A 58 -3.45 -4.96 -8.33
CA ILE A 58 -4.41 -3.85 -8.18
C ILE A 58 -5.49 -3.82 -9.27
N LYS A 59 -5.19 -4.26 -10.48
CA LYS A 59 -6.18 -4.31 -11.57
C LYS A 59 -7.30 -5.32 -11.31
N LYS A 60 -7.03 -6.40 -10.59
CA LYS A 60 -7.94 -7.53 -10.39
C LYS A 60 -8.44 -7.68 -8.95
N SER A 61 -7.92 -6.88 -8.02
CA SER A 61 -8.29 -6.93 -6.61
C SER A 61 -9.74 -6.51 -6.38
N GLU A 62 -10.27 -6.88 -5.23
CA GLU A 62 -11.43 -6.26 -4.62
C GLU A 62 -11.16 -4.80 -4.24
N ASN A 63 -12.14 -4.13 -3.65
CA ASN A 63 -11.99 -2.76 -3.18
C ASN A 63 -11.52 -2.73 -1.72
N PHE A 64 -10.85 -1.62 -1.36
CA PHE A 64 -10.29 -1.38 -0.03
C PHE A 64 -10.71 -0.01 0.50
N ASP A 65 -10.74 0.13 1.82
CA ASP A 65 -10.97 1.42 2.47
C ASP A 65 -9.70 2.28 2.49
N ILE A 66 -8.54 1.62 2.66
CA ILE A 66 -7.23 2.28 2.64
C ILE A 66 -6.27 1.45 1.80
N ILE A 67 -5.58 2.12 0.89
CA ILE A 67 -4.47 1.59 0.13
C ILE A 67 -3.24 2.42 0.46
N PHE A 68 -2.22 1.80 1.05
CA PHE A 68 -0.90 2.39 1.21
C PHE A 68 0.06 1.74 0.22
N ALA A 69 0.88 2.55 -0.46
CA ALA A 69 1.89 2.07 -1.39
C ALA A 69 3.20 2.86 -1.23
N ASP A 70 4.30 2.11 -1.12
CA ASP A 70 5.67 2.62 -1.14
C ASP A 70 6.44 1.95 -2.28
N PRO A 71 6.17 2.36 -3.55
CA PRO A 71 6.82 1.75 -4.71
C PRO A 71 8.30 2.12 -4.77
N PRO A 72 9.17 1.22 -5.25
CA PRO A 72 10.58 1.53 -5.46
C PRO A 72 10.74 2.68 -6.46
N TYR A 73 11.66 3.60 -6.16
CA TYR A 73 11.82 4.91 -6.82
C TYR A 73 12.02 4.93 -8.35
N GLN A 74 12.30 3.81 -9.01
CA GLN A 74 12.68 3.84 -10.43
C GLN A 74 11.89 2.91 -11.33
N LEU A 75 10.85 2.26 -10.80
CA LEU A 75 10.35 1.09 -11.50
C LEU A 75 9.03 1.28 -12.25
N TYR A 76 8.28 2.38 -12.09
CA TYR A 76 6.90 2.33 -12.55
C TYR A 76 6.36 3.63 -13.10
N ASN A 77 5.49 3.48 -14.08
CA ASN A 77 4.45 4.42 -14.42
C ASN A 77 3.54 4.60 -13.20
N LEU A 78 3.98 5.39 -12.24
CA LEU A 78 3.29 5.59 -10.97
C LEU A 78 1.90 6.20 -11.20
N ASP A 79 1.75 7.05 -12.22
CA ASP A 79 0.46 7.59 -12.66
C ASP A 79 -0.55 6.50 -13.01
N ILE A 80 -0.12 5.47 -13.73
CA ILE A 80 -1.00 4.36 -14.09
C ILE A 80 -1.38 3.56 -12.85
N PHE A 81 -0.43 3.37 -11.93
CA PHE A 81 -0.72 2.70 -10.67
C PHE A 81 -1.75 3.49 -9.86
N VAL A 82 -1.56 4.79 -9.67
CA VAL A 82 -2.49 5.67 -8.95
C VAL A 82 -3.89 5.60 -9.55
N LYS A 83 -4.02 5.74 -10.88
CA LYS A 83 -5.33 5.63 -11.56
C LYS A 83 -6.04 4.30 -11.32
N ASN A 84 -5.28 3.19 -11.30
CA ASN A 84 -5.85 1.88 -11.01
C ASN A 84 -6.21 1.71 -9.53
N ALA A 85 -5.36 2.20 -8.62
CA ALA A 85 -5.59 2.13 -7.19
C ALA A 85 -6.83 2.94 -6.76
N LEU A 86 -7.01 4.13 -7.32
CA LEU A 86 -8.19 4.97 -7.04
C LEU A 86 -9.51 4.27 -7.39
N LYS A 87 -9.51 3.46 -8.46
CA LYS A 87 -10.69 2.65 -8.86
C LYS A 87 -10.99 1.49 -7.90
N LYS A 88 -10.04 1.19 -7.01
CA LYS A 88 -10.12 0.09 -6.03
C LYS A 88 -10.36 0.59 -4.61
N LEU A 89 -10.73 1.84 -4.46
CA LEU A 89 -11.19 2.38 -3.19
C LEU A 89 -12.70 2.28 -3.04
N ASN A 90 -13.13 1.93 -1.85
CA ASN A 90 -14.52 2.10 -1.43
C ASN A 90 -14.85 3.60 -1.32
N LYS A 91 -16.12 3.94 -1.40
CA LYS A 91 -16.59 5.31 -1.16
C LYS A 91 -16.11 5.80 0.24
N GLY A 92 -15.46 6.94 0.27
CA GLY A 92 -14.82 7.49 1.49
C GLY A 92 -13.43 6.93 1.76
N GLY A 93 -12.92 6.04 0.91
CA GLY A 93 -11.61 5.45 1.05
C GLY A 93 -10.46 6.40 0.71
N MET A 94 -9.24 5.97 1.02
CA MET A 94 -8.03 6.78 0.87
C MET A 94 -6.89 5.98 0.23
N LEU A 95 -6.23 6.59 -0.74
CA LEU A 95 -4.94 6.16 -1.27
C LEU A 95 -3.84 7.02 -0.66
N ILE A 96 -2.78 6.38 -0.20
CA ILE A 96 -1.57 7.03 0.31
C ILE A 96 -0.39 6.47 -0.46
N ILE A 97 0.36 7.36 -1.11
CA ILE A 97 1.59 7.00 -1.84
C ILE A 97 2.79 7.65 -1.17
N GLU A 98 3.76 6.83 -0.80
CA GLU A 98 5.10 7.31 -0.47
C GLU A 98 5.93 7.39 -1.76
N CYS A 99 6.53 8.52 -2.03
CA CYS A 99 7.34 8.74 -3.23
C CYS A 99 8.47 9.73 -2.99
N SER A 100 9.42 9.78 -3.92
CA SER A 100 10.46 10.80 -3.93
C SER A 100 9.84 12.19 -4.08
N SER A 101 10.45 13.21 -3.43
CA SER A 101 10.07 14.61 -3.60
C SER A 101 10.24 15.12 -5.04
N LYS A 102 10.92 14.38 -5.90
CA LYS A 102 11.11 14.67 -7.34
C LYS A 102 9.97 14.13 -8.22
N GLU A 103 9.08 13.29 -7.67
CA GLU A 103 7.92 12.79 -8.41
C GLU A 103 6.89 13.91 -8.65
N THR A 104 6.33 13.93 -9.84
CA THR A 104 5.37 14.94 -10.30
C THR A 104 3.96 14.36 -10.46
N LEU A 105 3.47 13.69 -9.43
CA LEU A 105 2.09 13.20 -9.41
C LEU A 105 1.10 14.34 -9.20
N GLU A 106 -0.05 14.24 -9.82
CA GLU A 106 -1.11 15.24 -9.76
C GLU A 106 -2.40 14.69 -9.15
N GLY A 107 -3.31 15.59 -8.83
CA GLY A 107 -4.67 15.25 -8.40
C GLY A 107 -4.78 14.73 -6.97
N PHE A 108 -3.74 14.87 -6.16
CA PHE A 108 -3.82 14.55 -4.73
C PHE A 108 -4.52 15.68 -3.95
N ASP A 109 -5.19 15.29 -2.86
CA ASP A 109 -5.88 16.24 -1.98
C ASP A 109 -4.96 16.86 -0.93
N LYS A 110 -3.91 16.11 -0.54
CA LYS A 110 -2.98 16.52 0.52
C LYS A 110 -1.58 15.96 0.26
N ILE A 111 -0.58 16.73 0.67
CA ILE A 111 0.83 16.32 0.69
C ILE A 111 1.41 16.53 2.08
N ALA A 112 2.20 15.55 2.56
CA ALA A 112 3.07 15.68 3.71
C ALA A 112 4.52 15.46 3.25
N LYS A 113 5.40 16.39 3.60
CA LYS A 113 6.81 16.40 3.15
C LYS A 113 7.75 16.00 4.29
N PHE A 114 8.65 15.05 4.00
CA PHE A 114 9.64 14.53 4.95
C PHE A 114 11.00 14.44 4.26
N GLY A 115 11.78 15.53 4.27
CA GLY A 115 13.07 15.58 3.57
C GLY A 115 12.89 15.32 2.07
N ASP A 116 13.51 14.26 1.56
CA ASP A 116 13.44 13.85 0.15
C ASP A 116 12.25 12.95 -0.18
N THR A 117 11.36 12.73 0.78
CA THR A 117 10.19 11.85 0.65
C THR A 117 8.90 12.64 0.84
N ASN A 118 7.91 12.37 0.00
CA ASN A 118 6.56 12.90 0.12
C ASN A 118 5.57 11.76 0.40
N LEU A 119 4.57 12.04 1.23
CA LEU A 119 3.34 11.27 1.31
C LEU A 119 2.23 12.04 0.61
N LEU A 120 1.67 11.46 -0.43
CA LEU A 120 0.58 12.01 -1.20
C LEU A 120 -0.72 11.28 -0.87
N TYR A 121 -1.80 12.02 -0.67
CA TYR A 121 -3.08 11.49 -0.24
C TYR A 121 -4.18 11.83 -1.24
N TRP A 122 -4.94 10.83 -1.67
CA TRP A 122 -6.18 10.98 -2.44
C TRP A 122 -7.33 10.42 -1.63
N LYS A 123 -8.43 11.17 -1.53
CA LYS A 123 -9.66 10.72 -0.88
C LYS A 123 -10.79 10.60 -1.92
N VAL A 124 -11.47 9.49 -1.87
CA VAL A 124 -12.57 9.19 -2.81
C VAL A 124 -13.94 9.40 -2.17
#